data_bf6804bf07d89f4dcfc6c38607f11875
#
_entry.id   bf6804bf07d89f4dcfc6c38607f11875
#
_cell.length_a   1.000
_cell.length_b   1.000
_cell.length_c   1.000
_cell.angle_alpha   90.00
_cell.angle_beta   90.00
_cell.angle_gamma   90.00
#
_symmetry.space_group_name_H-M   'P 1'
#
loop_
_entity.id
_entity.type
_entity.pdbx_description
1 polymer ?
#
loop_
_entity_poly.entity_id
_entity_poly.type
_entity_poly.pdbx_seq_one_letter_code
_entity_poly.pdbx_strand_id
1 'polypeptide(L)'
;MWKQYRRAIETLQAVILTGLPFLSIRGQSALRFDIPTLKLYVFGSVIWIREFYLIVGVVLFFLLFIAFVTVIFGRIWCGWLCPQTVLLDLSQSIAKLFGRKSLKKVQIFLLVPLSALVSLTMVWYFVPPLETINSLFVSSTITSFFLVLWLAVYLELAFFGRRFCTSICPYAMLQNALFDKDTLVIEYDVSRDATCMKCNECVRVCPVGIDIKQGLNSACIACAECIDACRVLSEERGMPPFPNYKGKVVRPKTFWLGGATAFAAIVLILLLLNRPPVDFFIIRDNALLPSGLNRYSYTIYNNGGQELTLELSSPDNVMLLGEHSLRLEPFSATNGGILVKSKGKMELLHLKISGGGISISRETGFP
;
A
#
# COMPACT_ATOMS: atom_id res chain seq x y z
N MET A 1 -22.02 20.32 5.53
CA MET A 1 -20.78 20.43 6.32
C MET A 1 -19.90 19.18 6.14
N TRP A 2 -20.34 18.00 6.51
CA TRP A 2 -19.58 16.73 6.34
C TRP A 2 -19.19 16.46 4.90
N LYS A 3 -20.07 16.69 3.95
CA LYS A 3 -19.81 16.52 2.51
C LYS A 3 -18.65 17.37 2.01
N GLN A 4 -18.46 18.59 2.50
CA GLN A 4 -17.35 19.46 2.09
C GLN A 4 -16.03 18.93 2.62
N TYR A 5 -15.96 18.53 3.90
CA TYR A 5 -14.77 17.91 4.49
C TYR A 5 -14.42 16.60 3.77
N ARG A 6 -15.42 15.77 3.49
CA ARG A 6 -15.22 14.52 2.75
C ARG A 6 -14.60 14.78 1.38
N ARG A 7 -15.16 15.75 0.63
CA ARG A 7 -14.62 16.12 -0.68
C ARG A 7 -13.20 16.66 -0.63
N ALA A 8 -12.87 17.46 0.36
CA ALA A 8 -11.50 17.93 0.55
C ALA A 8 -10.53 16.76 0.80
N ILE A 9 -10.91 15.80 1.65
CA ILE A 9 -10.12 14.59 1.93
C ILE A 9 -9.99 13.72 0.68
N GLU A 10 -11.06 13.49 -0.06
CA GLU A 10 -11.09 12.74 -1.32
C GLU A 10 -10.15 13.36 -2.36
N THR A 11 -10.20 14.68 -2.52
CA THR A 11 -9.33 15.42 -3.45
C THR A 11 -7.87 15.33 -3.03
N LEU A 12 -7.58 15.55 -1.75
CA LEU A 12 -6.23 15.44 -1.20
C LEU A 12 -5.64 14.04 -1.44
N GLN A 13 -6.43 13.01 -1.16
CA GLN A 13 -6.04 11.62 -1.39
C GLN A 13 -5.76 11.34 -2.87
N ALA A 14 -6.64 11.79 -3.77
CA ALA A 14 -6.46 11.60 -5.20
C ALA A 14 -5.17 12.27 -5.70
N VAL A 15 -4.88 13.49 -5.23
CA VAL A 15 -3.64 14.22 -5.55
C VAL A 15 -2.41 13.47 -5.02
N ILE A 16 -2.45 13.00 -3.77
CA ILE A 16 -1.35 12.23 -3.17
C ILE A 16 -1.11 10.95 -3.98
N LEU A 17 -2.14 10.12 -4.18
CA LEU A 17 -1.99 8.84 -4.87
C LEU A 17 -1.51 9.00 -6.32
N THR A 18 -2.01 10.01 -7.04
CA THR A 18 -1.59 10.26 -8.42
C THR A 18 -0.21 10.93 -8.48
N GLY A 19 0.14 11.78 -7.50
CA GLY A 19 1.38 12.54 -7.47
C GLY A 19 2.59 11.77 -6.95
N LEU A 20 2.38 10.80 -6.07
CA LEU A 20 3.46 10.06 -5.41
C LEU A 20 4.46 9.38 -6.38
N PRO A 21 4.04 8.77 -7.52
CA PRO A 21 4.97 8.20 -8.49
C PRO A 21 5.89 9.23 -9.16
N PHE A 22 5.48 10.50 -9.23
CA PHE A 22 6.28 11.59 -9.81
C PHE A 22 7.25 12.21 -8.81
N LEU A 23 7.05 11.97 -7.51
CA LEU A 23 7.95 12.47 -6.49
C LEU A 23 9.23 11.64 -6.47
N SER A 24 10.36 12.27 -6.70
CA SER A 24 11.67 11.63 -6.62
C SER A 24 12.42 12.08 -5.36
N ILE A 25 12.97 11.13 -4.62
CA ILE A 25 13.79 11.35 -3.44
C ILE A 25 15.12 10.63 -3.66
N ARG A 26 16.24 11.37 -3.59
CA ARG A 26 17.59 10.85 -3.88
C ARG A 26 17.70 10.18 -5.27
N GLY A 27 17.01 10.73 -6.28
CA GLY A 27 17.04 10.22 -7.64
C GLY A 27 16.19 8.97 -7.90
N GLN A 28 15.42 8.50 -6.89
CA GLN A 28 14.53 7.36 -7.00
C GLN A 28 13.08 7.78 -6.74
N SER A 29 12.12 7.07 -7.32
CA SER A 29 10.70 7.31 -7.05
C SER A 29 10.39 7.16 -5.57
N ALA A 30 9.56 8.05 -5.01
CA ALA A 30 9.21 8.03 -3.58
C ALA A 30 8.51 6.73 -3.15
N LEU A 31 7.71 6.15 -4.05
CA LEU A 31 7.09 4.85 -3.83
C LEU A 31 6.98 4.11 -5.17
N ARG A 32 7.72 3.01 -5.33
CA ARG A 32 7.70 2.17 -6.53
C ARG A 32 8.11 0.75 -6.21
N PHE A 33 7.41 -0.21 -6.75
CA PHE A 33 7.78 -1.63 -6.74
C PHE A 33 8.39 -2.01 -8.09
N ASP A 34 9.68 -2.23 -8.13
CA ASP A 34 10.42 -2.63 -9.32
C ASP A 34 10.38 -4.16 -9.44
N ILE A 35 9.53 -4.67 -10.32
CA ILE A 35 9.34 -6.11 -10.51
C ILE A 35 10.59 -6.80 -11.07
N PRO A 36 11.29 -6.27 -12.09
CA PRO A 36 12.48 -6.93 -12.64
C PRO A 36 13.59 -7.14 -11.63
N THR A 37 13.82 -6.18 -10.74
CA THR A 37 14.88 -6.26 -9.73
C THR A 37 14.39 -6.67 -8.35
N LEU A 38 13.07 -6.86 -8.18
CA LEU A 38 12.41 -7.21 -6.93
C LEU A 38 12.76 -6.26 -5.78
N LYS A 39 12.73 -4.95 -6.09
CA LYS A 39 13.02 -3.87 -5.15
C LYS A 39 11.76 -3.06 -4.87
N LEU A 40 11.56 -2.69 -3.62
CA LEU A 40 10.55 -1.74 -3.20
C LEU A 40 11.23 -0.43 -2.78
N TYR A 41 11.05 0.62 -3.58
CA TYR A 41 11.49 1.97 -3.24
C TYR A 41 10.48 2.62 -2.31
N VAL A 42 10.94 3.10 -1.16
CA VAL A 42 10.09 3.74 -0.15
C VAL A 42 10.82 4.96 0.40
N PHE A 43 10.38 6.15 0.04
CA PHE A 43 10.87 7.44 0.54
C PHE A 43 12.41 7.57 0.61
N GLY A 44 13.08 7.17 -0.48
CA GLY A 44 14.54 7.24 -0.60
C GLY A 44 15.31 6.10 0.07
N SER A 45 14.60 5.05 0.50
CA SER A 45 15.16 3.76 0.92
C SER A 45 14.73 2.68 -0.05
N VAL A 46 15.53 1.62 -0.17
CA VAL A 46 15.23 0.46 -1.01
C VAL A 46 15.12 -0.77 -0.12
N ILE A 47 13.98 -1.44 -0.15
CA ILE A 47 13.74 -2.70 0.54
C ILE A 47 13.80 -3.82 -0.52
N TRP A 48 14.66 -4.81 -0.28
CA TRP A 48 14.80 -5.97 -1.15
C TRP A 48 13.77 -7.05 -0.78
N ILE A 49 13.26 -7.78 -1.76
CA ILE A 49 12.31 -8.87 -1.49
C ILE A 49 12.88 -9.95 -0.56
N ARG A 50 14.20 -10.11 -0.54
CA ARG A 50 14.90 -11.02 0.38
C ARG A 50 14.77 -10.60 1.84
N GLU A 51 14.50 -9.32 2.12
CA GLU A 51 14.19 -8.80 3.46
C GLU A 51 12.72 -9.07 3.80
N PHE A 52 12.30 -10.31 3.57
CA PHE A 52 10.92 -10.76 3.71
C PHE A 52 10.32 -10.41 5.10
N TYR A 53 11.16 -10.41 6.13
CA TYR A 53 10.76 -10.03 7.49
C TYR A 53 10.24 -8.57 7.58
N LEU A 54 10.81 -7.64 6.80
CA LEU A 54 10.32 -6.26 6.73
C LEU A 54 8.98 -6.20 6.01
N ILE A 55 8.83 -6.94 4.92
CA ILE A 55 7.57 -7.00 4.16
C ILE A 55 6.46 -7.57 5.06
N VAL A 56 6.74 -8.66 5.78
CA VAL A 56 5.79 -9.24 6.75
C VAL A 56 5.45 -8.25 7.86
N GLY A 57 6.45 -7.52 8.39
CA GLY A 57 6.23 -6.48 9.39
C GLY A 57 5.31 -5.37 8.90
N VAL A 58 5.50 -4.89 7.68
CA VAL A 58 4.65 -3.88 7.04
C VAL A 58 3.22 -4.40 6.86
N VAL A 59 3.06 -5.61 6.32
CA VAL A 59 1.74 -6.22 6.12
C VAL A 59 1.01 -6.39 7.45
N LEU A 60 1.69 -6.92 8.47
CA LEU A 60 1.11 -7.12 9.79
C LEU A 60 0.69 -5.80 10.43
N PHE A 61 1.53 -4.77 10.34
CA PHE A 61 1.19 -3.42 10.83
C PHE A 61 -0.07 -2.89 10.13
N PHE A 62 -0.16 -2.96 8.80
CA PHE A 62 -1.34 -2.48 8.08
C PHE A 62 -2.60 -3.28 8.40
N LEU A 63 -2.51 -4.61 8.57
CA LEU A 63 -3.65 -5.43 8.97
C LEU A 63 -4.18 -5.04 10.36
N LEU A 64 -3.28 -4.84 11.33
CA LEU A 64 -3.66 -4.39 12.68
C LEU A 64 -4.21 -2.95 12.65
N PHE A 65 -3.60 -2.05 11.89
CA PHE A 65 -4.06 -0.67 11.74
C PHE A 65 -5.46 -0.60 11.12
N ILE A 66 -5.70 -1.36 10.06
CA ILE A 66 -7.01 -1.45 9.42
C ILE A 66 -8.06 -2.01 10.40
N ALA A 67 -7.72 -3.07 11.13
CA ALA A 67 -8.60 -3.64 12.15
C ALA A 67 -8.91 -2.63 13.26
N PHE A 68 -7.90 -1.92 13.75
CA PHE A 68 -8.03 -0.87 14.77
C PHE A 68 -8.97 0.26 14.31
N VAL A 69 -8.73 0.82 13.12
CA VAL A 69 -9.58 1.87 12.55
C VAL A 69 -11.01 1.38 12.35
N THR A 70 -11.18 0.14 11.87
CA THR A 70 -12.50 -0.45 11.63
C THR A 70 -13.28 -0.67 12.91
N VAL A 71 -12.64 -1.16 13.95
CA VAL A 71 -13.29 -1.37 15.26
C VAL A 71 -13.79 -0.05 15.84
N ILE A 72 -13.07 1.06 15.65
CA ILE A 72 -13.49 2.39 16.15
C ILE A 72 -14.58 2.99 15.25
N PHE A 73 -14.28 3.12 13.96
CA PHE A 73 -15.01 3.98 13.02
C PHE A 73 -15.86 3.21 12.01
N GLY A 74 -15.93 1.89 12.15
CA GLY A 74 -16.68 1.07 11.20
C GLY A 74 -16.16 1.20 9.78
N ARG A 75 -17.06 1.46 8.83
CA ARG A 75 -16.77 1.56 7.41
C ARG A 75 -16.43 2.98 6.94
N ILE A 76 -15.88 3.82 7.81
CA ILE A 76 -15.52 5.20 7.46
C ILE A 76 -14.52 5.27 6.30
N TRP A 77 -13.57 4.32 6.25
CA TRP A 77 -12.63 4.21 5.13
C TRP A 77 -13.35 4.12 3.77
N CYS A 78 -14.42 3.30 3.70
CA CYS A 78 -15.19 3.11 2.47
C CYS A 78 -15.90 4.38 2.02
N GLY A 79 -16.34 5.21 2.95
CA GLY A 79 -17.06 6.44 2.63
C GLY A 79 -16.19 7.67 2.41
N TRP A 80 -14.93 7.67 2.89
CA TRP A 80 -14.08 8.86 2.92
C TRP A 80 -12.74 8.72 2.19
N LEU A 81 -12.15 7.51 2.22
CA LEU A 81 -10.78 7.27 1.75
C LEU A 81 -10.67 6.20 0.66
N CYS A 82 -11.76 5.53 0.31
CA CYS A 82 -11.72 4.50 -0.73
C CYS A 82 -11.62 5.14 -2.12
N PRO A 83 -10.59 4.84 -2.93
CA PRO A 83 -10.44 5.39 -4.27
C PRO A 83 -11.64 5.15 -5.19
N GLN A 84 -12.31 4.00 -5.07
CA GLN A 84 -13.52 3.69 -5.80
C GLN A 84 -14.67 4.66 -5.46
N THR A 85 -14.84 5.00 -4.18
CA THR A 85 -15.85 5.98 -3.75
C THR A 85 -15.54 7.35 -4.33
N VAL A 86 -14.27 7.77 -4.30
CA VAL A 86 -13.80 9.04 -4.87
C VAL A 86 -14.15 9.14 -6.36
N LEU A 87 -13.84 8.10 -7.14
CA LEU A 87 -14.10 8.06 -8.58
C LEU A 87 -15.60 8.10 -8.92
N LEU A 88 -16.40 7.32 -8.18
CA LEU A 88 -17.84 7.31 -8.37
C LEU A 88 -18.48 8.65 -8.00
N ASP A 89 -18.03 9.29 -6.92
CA ASP A 89 -18.52 10.60 -6.50
C ASP A 89 -18.10 11.71 -7.46
N LEU A 90 -16.88 11.66 -7.97
CA LEU A 90 -16.38 12.58 -8.97
C LEU A 90 -17.18 12.45 -10.28
N SER A 91 -17.31 11.22 -10.81
CA SER A 91 -18.07 10.95 -12.04
C SER A 91 -19.52 11.38 -11.93
N GLN A 92 -20.18 11.13 -10.79
CA GLN A 92 -21.52 11.58 -10.52
C GLN A 92 -21.64 13.11 -10.46
N SER A 93 -20.66 13.76 -9.85
CA SER A 93 -20.67 15.22 -9.70
C SER A 93 -20.55 15.92 -11.03
N ILE A 94 -19.65 15.45 -11.90
CA ILE A 94 -19.48 15.97 -13.25
C ILE A 94 -20.73 15.67 -14.09
N ALA A 95 -21.25 14.43 -14.02
CA ALA A 95 -22.45 14.05 -14.78
C ALA A 95 -23.68 14.93 -14.45
N LYS A 96 -23.82 15.41 -13.23
CA LYS A 96 -24.90 16.34 -12.82
C LYS A 96 -24.87 17.67 -13.54
N LEU A 97 -23.68 18.11 -14.03
CA LEU A 97 -23.56 19.34 -14.83
C LEU A 97 -24.22 19.20 -16.22
N PHE A 98 -24.33 17.96 -16.73
CA PHE A 98 -24.95 17.66 -18.04
C PHE A 98 -26.45 17.38 -17.98
N GLY A 99 -27.09 17.51 -16.82
CA GLY A 99 -28.54 17.39 -16.61
C GLY A 99 -29.03 16.00 -16.22
N ARG A 100 -30.19 15.98 -15.56
CA ARG A 100 -30.73 14.75 -14.93
C ARG A 100 -31.12 13.63 -15.89
N LYS A 101 -31.58 13.95 -17.11
CA LYS A 101 -32.08 12.94 -18.08
C LYS A 101 -30.96 12.07 -18.68
N SER A 102 -29.71 12.54 -18.70
CA SER A 102 -28.58 11.83 -19.30
C SER A 102 -27.56 11.28 -18.29
N LEU A 103 -27.84 11.38 -16.99
CA LEU A 103 -26.90 11.16 -15.89
C LEU A 103 -26.13 9.83 -15.99
N LYS A 104 -26.81 8.71 -16.21
CA LYS A 104 -26.15 7.40 -16.30
C LYS A 104 -25.24 7.27 -17.53
N LYS A 105 -25.70 7.71 -18.69
CA LYS A 105 -24.92 7.60 -19.94
C LYS A 105 -23.66 8.48 -19.87
N VAL A 106 -23.81 9.72 -19.40
CA VAL A 106 -22.69 10.65 -19.21
C VAL A 106 -21.72 10.11 -18.16
N GLN A 107 -22.22 9.56 -17.06
CA GLN A 107 -21.37 8.96 -16.04
C GLN A 107 -20.54 7.79 -16.60
N ILE A 108 -21.15 6.85 -17.32
CA ILE A 108 -20.46 5.72 -17.95
C ILE A 108 -19.37 6.22 -18.92
N PHE A 109 -19.68 7.25 -19.72
CA PHE A 109 -18.71 7.84 -20.65
C PHE A 109 -17.54 8.50 -19.90
N LEU A 110 -17.81 9.23 -18.82
CA LEU A 110 -16.78 9.86 -17.98
C LEU A 110 -15.88 8.84 -17.26
N LEU A 111 -16.41 7.64 -16.97
CA LEU A 111 -15.62 6.57 -16.35
C LEU A 111 -14.54 6.02 -17.28
N VAL A 112 -14.65 6.17 -18.61
CA VAL A 112 -13.63 5.74 -19.57
C VAL A 112 -12.27 6.44 -19.30
N PRO A 113 -12.14 7.77 -19.36
CA PRO A 113 -10.88 8.44 -19.08
C PRO A 113 -10.48 8.36 -17.60
N LEU A 114 -11.43 8.37 -16.67
CA LEU A 114 -11.13 8.26 -15.24
C LEU A 114 -10.54 6.89 -14.87
N SER A 115 -11.09 5.81 -15.39
CA SER A 115 -10.54 4.47 -15.18
C SER A 115 -9.18 4.29 -15.86
N ALA A 116 -8.98 4.91 -17.04
CA ALA A 116 -7.68 4.92 -17.71
C ALA A 116 -6.62 5.65 -16.86
N LEU A 117 -6.95 6.81 -16.28
CA LEU A 117 -6.07 7.54 -15.38
C LEU A 117 -5.70 6.72 -14.14
N VAL A 118 -6.68 6.05 -13.53
CA VAL A 118 -6.43 5.17 -12.36
C VAL A 118 -5.51 4.01 -12.74
N SER A 119 -5.79 3.35 -13.86
CA SER A 119 -4.97 2.23 -14.32
C SER A 119 -3.55 2.67 -14.68
N LEU A 120 -3.41 3.84 -15.30
CA LEU A 120 -2.11 4.44 -15.56
C LEU A 120 -1.36 4.77 -14.28
N THR A 121 -2.05 5.36 -13.29
CA THR A 121 -1.47 5.61 -11.96
C THR A 121 -1.00 4.30 -11.30
N MET A 122 -1.77 3.22 -11.40
CA MET A 122 -1.35 1.90 -10.90
C MET A 122 -0.08 1.39 -11.61
N VAL A 123 0.01 1.56 -12.94
CA VAL A 123 1.22 1.20 -13.70
C VAL A 123 2.43 2.00 -13.23
N TRP A 124 2.27 3.29 -12.91
CA TRP A 124 3.36 4.16 -12.44
C TRP A 124 3.97 3.74 -11.09
N TYR A 125 3.23 2.97 -10.29
CA TYR A 125 3.79 2.36 -9.08
C TYR A 125 4.73 1.18 -9.37
N PHE A 126 4.77 0.69 -10.62
CA PHE A 126 5.67 -0.39 -11.05
C PHE A 126 6.73 0.08 -12.03
N VAL A 127 6.35 0.99 -12.94
CA VAL A 127 7.23 1.51 -14.00
C VAL A 127 7.29 3.05 -13.87
N PRO A 128 8.47 3.68 -13.96
CA PRO A 128 8.58 5.13 -13.87
C PRO A 128 7.67 5.85 -14.89
N PRO A 129 7.04 6.98 -14.51
CA PRO A 129 6.11 7.67 -15.40
C PRO A 129 6.67 8.02 -16.79
N LEU A 130 7.91 8.51 -16.86
CA LEU A 130 8.57 8.84 -18.13
C LEU A 130 8.82 7.60 -18.99
N GLU A 131 9.24 6.51 -18.39
CA GLU A 131 9.44 5.24 -19.08
C GLU A 131 8.10 4.67 -19.58
N THR A 132 7.06 4.76 -18.75
CA THR A 132 5.70 4.33 -19.14
C THR A 132 5.22 5.07 -20.39
N ILE A 133 5.38 6.39 -20.47
CA ILE A 133 4.95 7.19 -21.61
C ILE A 133 5.67 6.73 -22.90
N ASN A 134 6.97 6.47 -22.82
CA ASN A 134 7.77 6.07 -23.96
C ASN A 134 7.52 4.60 -24.38
N SER A 135 7.13 3.76 -23.44
CA SER A 135 7.04 2.30 -23.64
C SER A 135 5.59 1.81 -23.77
N LEU A 136 4.58 2.63 -23.47
CA LEU A 136 3.19 2.21 -23.37
C LEU A 136 2.65 1.53 -24.64
N PHE A 137 3.12 1.95 -25.84
CA PHE A 137 2.72 1.35 -27.12
C PHE A 137 3.85 0.57 -27.81
N VAL A 138 5.02 0.51 -27.20
CA VAL A 138 6.20 -0.19 -27.73
C VAL A 138 6.39 -1.53 -27.03
N SER A 139 6.26 -1.56 -25.72
CA SER A 139 6.39 -2.76 -24.91
C SER A 139 5.07 -3.52 -24.83
N SER A 140 5.00 -4.71 -25.41
CA SER A 140 3.82 -5.58 -25.35
C SER A 140 3.39 -5.89 -23.90
N THR A 141 4.34 -6.07 -23.00
CA THR A 141 4.08 -6.37 -21.57
C THR A 141 3.40 -5.20 -20.87
N ILE A 142 3.94 -3.98 -20.98
CA ILE A 142 3.38 -2.78 -20.34
C ILE A 142 2.02 -2.45 -20.92
N THR A 143 1.87 -2.51 -22.25
CA THR A 143 0.60 -2.28 -22.94
C THR A 143 -0.47 -3.27 -22.50
N SER A 144 -0.16 -4.57 -22.50
CA SER A 144 -1.12 -5.61 -22.10
C SER A 144 -1.53 -5.45 -20.63
N PHE A 145 -0.57 -5.18 -19.74
CA PHE A 145 -0.85 -4.95 -18.33
C PHE A 145 -1.76 -3.73 -18.11
N PHE A 146 -1.46 -2.61 -18.80
CA PHE A 146 -2.31 -1.43 -18.76
C PHE A 146 -3.73 -1.71 -19.27
N LEU A 147 -3.87 -2.36 -20.44
CA LEU A 147 -5.18 -2.62 -21.03
C LEU A 147 -6.04 -3.56 -20.18
N VAL A 148 -5.44 -4.60 -19.61
CA VAL A 148 -6.15 -5.52 -18.70
C VAL A 148 -6.63 -4.79 -17.45
N LEU A 149 -5.76 -4.00 -16.82
CA LEU A 149 -6.12 -3.19 -15.66
C LEU A 149 -7.21 -2.18 -16.01
N TRP A 150 -7.06 -1.46 -17.11
CA TRP A 150 -8.04 -0.46 -17.54
C TRP A 150 -9.41 -1.06 -17.79
N LEU A 151 -9.46 -2.18 -18.53
CA LEU A 151 -10.70 -2.89 -18.77
C LEU A 151 -11.34 -3.38 -17.47
N ALA A 152 -10.54 -3.97 -16.56
CA ALA A 152 -11.03 -4.47 -15.28
C ALA A 152 -11.61 -3.33 -14.41
N VAL A 153 -10.87 -2.23 -14.25
CA VAL A 153 -11.32 -1.06 -13.46
C VAL A 153 -12.55 -0.42 -14.09
N TYR A 154 -12.56 -0.28 -15.43
CA TYR A 154 -13.71 0.30 -16.14
C TYR A 154 -14.98 -0.55 -15.96
N LEU A 155 -14.88 -1.86 -16.19
CA LEU A 155 -16.02 -2.79 -16.02
C LEU A 155 -16.52 -2.78 -14.58
N GLU A 156 -15.62 -2.80 -13.62
CA GLU A 156 -15.96 -2.73 -12.19
C GLU A 156 -16.74 -1.44 -11.88
N LEU A 157 -16.24 -0.28 -12.25
CA LEU A 157 -16.87 1.01 -11.98
C LEU A 157 -18.18 1.21 -12.73
N ALA A 158 -18.25 0.78 -14.00
CA ALA A 158 -19.42 1.00 -14.86
C ALA A 158 -20.59 0.07 -14.54
N PHE A 159 -20.33 -1.22 -14.23
CA PHE A 159 -21.36 -2.22 -14.05
C PHE A 159 -21.65 -2.53 -12.58
N PHE A 160 -20.63 -2.67 -11.76
CA PHE A 160 -20.80 -2.99 -10.34
C PHE A 160 -20.91 -1.73 -9.48
N GLY A 161 -20.01 -0.77 -9.70
CA GLY A 161 -20.01 0.48 -8.96
C GLY A 161 -20.14 0.27 -7.46
N ARG A 162 -21.12 0.93 -6.81
CA ARG A 162 -21.32 0.80 -5.36
C ARG A 162 -21.86 -0.56 -4.90
N ARG A 163 -22.42 -1.38 -5.80
CA ARG A 163 -22.82 -2.76 -5.47
C ARG A 163 -21.63 -3.62 -5.12
N PHE A 164 -20.46 -3.37 -5.75
CA PHE A 164 -19.23 -4.04 -5.39
C PHE A 164 -18.92 -3.87 -3.89
N CYS A 165 -19.02 -2.63 -3.37
CA CYS A 165 -18.76 -2.32 -1.97
C CYS A 165 -19.71 -3.00 -0.98
N THR A 166 -20.94 -3.32 -1.40
CA THR A 166 -21.96 -3.90 -0.52
C THR A 166 -22.02 -5.42 -0.58
N SER A 167 -21.57 -6.05 -1.67
CA SER A 167 -21.80 -7.46 -1.93
C SER A 167 -20.54 -8.29 -2.19
N ILE A 168 -19.50 -7.72 -2.82
CA ILE A 168 -18.36 -8.49 -3.35
C ILE A 168 -17.05 -8.14 -2.64
N CYS A 169 -16.89 -6.89 -2.20
CA CYS A 169 -15.63 -6.40 -1.66
C CYS A 169 -15.18 -7.19 -0.41
N PRO A 170 -14.04 -7.92 -0.45
CA PRO A 170 -13.58 -8.72 0.67
C PRO A 170 -13.22 -7.86 1.89
N TYR A 171 -12.75 -6.64 1.66
CA TYR A 171 -12.46 -5.68 2.70
C TYR A 171 -13.74 -5.27 3.46
N ALA A 172 -14.85 -5.03 2.74
CA ALA A 172 -16.13 -4.73 3.36
C ALA A 172 -16.67 -5.90 4.20
N MET A 173 -16.46 -7.15 3.76
CA MET A 173 -16.81 -8.33 4.54
C MET A 173 -16.01 -8.43 5.83
N LEU A 174 -14.70 -8.22 5.76
CA LEU A 174 -13.80 -8.18 6.93
C LEU A 174 -14.24 -7.10 7.92
N GLN A 175 -14.55 -5.89 7.44
CA GLN A 175 -15.00 -4.79 8.29
C GLN A 175 -16.30 -5.16 9.00
N ASN A 176 -17.28 -5.74 8.29
CA ASN A 176 -18.54 -6.14 8.89
C ASN A 176 -18.37 -7.21 9.99
N ALA A 177 -17.39 -8.11 9.85
CA ALA A 177 -17.08 -9.12 10.88
C ALA A 177 -16.43 -8.50 12.15
N LEU A 178 -15.80 -7.35 12.03
CA LEU A 178 -15.16 -6.65 13.15
C LEU A 178 -16.09 -5.72 13.93
N PHE A 179 -17.26 -5.40 13.38
CA PHE A 179 -18.25 -4.53 14.03
C PHE A 179 -18.75 -5.13 15.35
N ASP A 180 -19.04 -4.23 16.27
CA ASP A 180 -19.75 -4.53 17.50
C ASP A 180 -20.71 -3.38 17.87
N LYS A 181 -21.48 -3.55 18.94
CA LYS A 181 -22.52 -2.58 19.39
C LYS A 181 -21.97 -1.19 19.75
N ASP A 182 -20.67 -1.08 20.01
CA ASP A 182 -20.03 0.18 20.40
C ASP A 182 -19.25 0.81 19.25
N THR A 183 -19.17 0.18 18.07
CA THR A 183 -18.52 0.75 16.88
C THR A 183 -19.23 2.02 16.45
N LEU A 184 -18.46 3.06 16.09
CA LEU A 184 -19.01 4.35 15.65
C LEU A 184 -19.69 4.20 14.28
N VAL A 185 -21.00 4.28 14.26
CA VAL A 185 -21.85 4.12 13.07
C VAL A 185 -22.85 5.25 12.98
N ILE A 186 -23.44 5.45 11.81
CA ILE A 186 -24.56 6.39 11.67
C ILE A 186 -25.85 5.65 12.03
N GLU A 187 -26.57 6.15 13.00
CA GLU A 187 -27.84 5.62 13.48
C GLU A 187 -28.90 6.70 13.44
N TYR A 188 -30.15 6.30 13.10
CA TYR A 188 -31.31 7.15 13.16
C TYR A 188 -31.88 7.15 14.58
N ASP A 189 -32.19 8.33 15.10
CA ASP A 189 -32.76 8.47 16.44
C ASP A 189 -34.27 8.17 16.43
N VAL A 190 -34.61 6.92 16.65
CA VAL A 190 -35.98 6.41 16.69
C VAL A 190 -36.79 7.06 17.83
N SER A 191 -36.16 7.48 18.93
CA SER A 191 -36.85 8.09 20.07
C SER A 191 -37.56 9.40 19.71
N ARG A 192 -37.08 10.08 18.68
CA ARG A 192 -37.63 11.35 18.16
C ARG A 192 -38.42 11.18 16.85
N ASP A 193 -38.75 9.96 16.42
CA ASP A 193 -39.42 9.70 15.12
C ASP A 193 -40.76 10.45 15.00
N ALA A 194 -41.51 10.64 16.10
CA ALA A 194 -42.75 11.40 16.11
C ALA A 194 -42.60 12.86 15.65
N THR A 195 -41.43 13.46 15.81
CA THR A 195 -41.12 14.82 15.38
C THR A 195 -40.47 14.91 14.01
N CYS A 196 -40.17 13.76 13.38
CA CYS A 196 -39.58 13.69 12.06
C CYS A 196 -40.57 14.15 10.98
N MET A 197 -40.09 15.01 10.07
CA MET A 197 -40.90 15.54 8.95
C MET A 197 -41.25 14.48 7.87
N LYS A 198 -40.75 13.28 7.98
CA LYS A 198 -40.93 12.17 7.03
C LYS A 198 -40.63 12.53 5.55
N CYS A 199 -39.74 13.51 5.33
CA CYS A 199 -39.35 14.02 3.99
C CYS A 199 -38.55 13.01 3.16
N ASN A 200 -38.02 11.96 3.78
CA ASN A 200 -37.19 10.90 3.16
C ASN A 200 -35.90 11.38 2.48
N GLU A 201 -35.43 12.61 2.72
CA GLU A 201 -34.18 13.12 2.16
C GLU A 201 -32.98 12.28 2.59
N CYS A 202 -32.92 11.85 3.86
CA CYS A 202 -31.86 10.99 4.37
C CYS A 202 -31.74 9.64 3.60
N VAL A 203 -32.87 9.12 3.10
CA VAL A 203 -32.92 7.90 2.28
C VAL A 203 -32.55 8.21 0.82
N ARG A 204 -33.07 9.33 0.29
CA ARG A 204 -32.87 9.73 -1.12
C ARG A 204 -31.42 10.07 -1.45
N VAL A 205 -30.68 10.70 -0.51
CA VAL A 205 -29.28 11.06 -0.70
C VAL A 205 -28.32 9.90 -0.49
N CYS A 206 -28.78 8.77 0.05
CA CYS A 206 -27.93 7.65 0.41
C CYS A 206 -27.24 7.06 -0.83
N PRO A 207 -25.91 7.11 -0.94
CA PRO A 207 -25.20 6.63 -2.13
C PRO A 207 -25.26 5.11 -2.30
N VAL A 208 -25.47 4.36 -1.22
CA VAL A 208 -25.62 2.89 -1.23
C VAL A 208 -27.08 2.43 -1.20
N GLY A 209 -28.04 3.37 -1.17
CA GLY A 209 -29.48 3.09 -1.31
C GLY A 209 -30.12 2.41 -0.11
N ILE A 210 -29.59 2.57 1.10
CA ILE A 210 -30.20 2.04 2.33
C ILE A 210 -31.22 3.02 2.92
N ASP A 211 -32.23 2.47 3.59
CA ASP A 211 -33.13 3.24 4.45
C ASP A 211 -32.59 3.26 5.88
N ILE A 212 -31.94 4.38 6.26
CA ILE A 212 -31.34 4.54 7.58
C ILE A 212 -32.37 4.55 8.72
N LYS A 213 -33.68 4.79 8.43
CA LYS A 213 -34.75 4.80 9.42
C LYS A 213 -35.08 3.39 9.94
N GLN A 214 -34.75 2.35 9.15
CA GLN A 214 -34.95 0.96 9.54
C GLN A 214 -33.85 0.45 10.48
N GLY A 215 -32.93 1.32 10.91
CA GLY A 215 -31.85 1.00 11.81
C GLY A 215 -30.50 0.78 11.10
N LEU A 216 -29.54 0.28 11.85
CA LEU A 216 -28.17 0.02 11.36
C LEU A 216 -28.18 -1.01 10.24
N ASN A 217 -27.55 -0.67 9.12
CA ASN A 217 -27.39 -1.57 7.98
C ASN A 217 -25.89 -1.75 7.68
N SER A 218 -25.47 -3.00 7.52
CA SER A 218 -24.09 -3.37 7.21
C SER A 218 -23.56 -2.77 5.90
N ALA A 219 -24.44 -2.36 4.99
CA ALA A 219 -24.06 -1.67 3.75
C ALA A 219 -23.71 -0.18 3.96
N CYS A 220 -23.98 0.40 5.16
CA CYS A 220 -23.65 1.79 5.45
C CYS A 220 -22.13 2.04 5.39
N ILE A 221 -21.71 3.00 4.56
CA ILE A 221 -20.30 3.39 4.40
C ILE A 221 -19.90 4.59 5.27
N ALA A 222 -20.72 4.98 6.22
CA ALA A 222 -20.49 6.10 7.15
C ALA A 222 -20.14 7.44 6.45
N CYS A 223 -20.71 7.72 5.28
CA CYS A 223 -20.39 8.89 4.45
C CYS A 223 -21.01 10.22 4.94
N ALA A 224 -21.93 10.17 5.92
CA ALA A 224 -22.63 11.30 6.53
C ALA A 224 -23.53 12.16 5.58
N GLU A 225 -23.81 11.75 4.36
CA GLU A 225 -24.71 12.46 3.42
C GLU A 225 -26.13 12.61 4.02
N CYS A 226 -26.63 11.56 4.71
CA CYS A 226 -27.93 11.58 5.37
C CYS A 226 -27.97 12.59 6.55
N ILE A 227 -26.87 12.78 7.27
CA ILE A 227 -26.75 13.75 8.34
C ILE A 227 -26.85 15.17 7.77
N ASP A 228 -26.07 15.47 6.73
CA ASP A 228 -26.06 16.81 6.10
C ASP A 228 -27.42 17.15 5.48
N ALA A 229 -28.06 16.19 4.79
CA ALA A 229 -29.38 16.40 4.20
C ALA A 229 -30.48 16.64 5.23
N CYS A 230 -30.43 15.91 6.34
CA CYS A 230 -31.38 16.10 7.46
C CYS A 230 -31.14 17.44 8.17
N ARG A 231 -29.86 17.82 8.37
CA ARG A 231 -29.47 19.04 9.05
C ARG A 231 -30.07 20.29 8.40
N VAL A 232 -29.97 20.40 7.08
CA VAL A 232 -30.51 21.55 6.34
C VAL A 232 -31.97 21.80 6.66
N LEU A 233 -32.80 20.73 6.78
CA LEU A 233 -34.23 20.82 7.06
C LEU A 233 -34.58 20.92 8.56
N SER A 234 -33.75 20.33 9.42
CA SER A 234 -33.97 20.30 10.87
C SER A 234 -33.50 21.59 11.56
N GLU A 235 -32.45 22.25 11.07
CA GLU A 235 -31.95 23.52 11.59
C GLU A 235 -32.97 24.64 11.43
N GLU A 236 -33.76 24.67 10.35
CA GLU A 236 -34.87 25.61 10.17
C GLU A 236 -35.92 25.53 11.30
N ARG A 237 -35.99 24.39 12.00
CA ARG A 237 -36.90 24.11 13.11
C ARG A 237 -36.21 24.12 14.47
N GLY A 238 -34.91 24.49 14.52
CA GLY A 238 -34.13 24.48 15.75
C GLY A 238 -33.88 23.10 16.35
N MET A 239 -33.97 22.03 15.51
CA MET A 239 -33.77 20.65 15.94
C MET A 239 -32.44 20.08 15.41
N PRO A 240 -31.76 19.24 16.19
CA PRO A 240 -30.60 18.50 15.66
C PRO A 240 -31.04 17.43 14.64
N PRO A 241 -30.17 17.03 13.69
CA PRO A 241 -30.50 16.01 12.71
C PRO A 241 -30.83 14.67 13.37
N PHE A 242 -31.73 13.89 12.74
CA PHE A 242 -32.16 12.59 13.26
C PHE A 242 -31.10 11.50 13.03
N PRO A 243 -30.47 11.37 11.82
CA PRO A 243 -29.28 10.55 11.68
C PRO A 243 -28.09 11.24 12.34
N ASN A 244 -27.33 10.50 13.17
CA ASN A 244 -26.11 11.02 13.76
C ASN A 244 -25.11 9.88 14.02
N TYR A 245 -23.84 10.23 14.25
CA TYR A 245 -22.84 9.26 14.68
C TYR A 245 -23.12 8.83 16.13
N LYS A 246 -23.15 7.50 16.35
CA LYS A 246 -23.35 6.88 17.65
C LYS A 246 -22.34 5.76 17.83
N GLY A 247 -21.75 5.65 19.02
CA GLY A 247 -20.73 4.65 19.38
C GLY A 247 -19.77 5.18 20.43
N LYS A 248 -18.82 4.32 20.82
CA LYS A 248 -17.78 4.66 21.81
C LYS A 248 -16.40 4.44 21.21
N VAL A 249 -15.60 5.50 21.18
CA VAL A 249 -14.21 5.42 20.67
C VAL A 249 -13.30 4.71 21.68
N VAL A 250 -13.39 5.08 22.96
CA VAL A 250 -12.53 4.55 24.02
C VAL A 250 -13.24 3.41 24.75
N ARG A 251 -12.68 2.21 24.64
CA ARG A 251 -13.18 0.96 25.25
C ARG A 251 -12.05 -0.09 25.32
N PRO A 252 -12.17 -1.13 26.14
CA PRO A 252 -11.09 -2.13 26.32
C PRO A 252 -10.60 -2.74 24.99
N LYS A 253 -11.52 -3.08 24.08
CA LYS A 253 -11.17 -3.66 22.77
C LYS A 253 -10.31 -2.71 21.91
N THR A 254 -10.64 -1.41 21.89
CA THR A 254 -9.88 -0.41 21.13
C THR A 254 -8.52 -0.13 21.78
N PHE A 255 -8.43 -0.21 23.12
CA PHE A 255 -7.18 -0.06 23.84
C PHE A 255 -6.20 -1.21 23.50
N TRP A 256 -6.65 -2.48 23.59
CA TRP A 256 -5.81 -3.62 23.27
C TRP A 256 -5.36 -3.65 21.81
N LEU A 257 -6.29 -3.37 20.89
CA LEU A 257 -5.98 -3.37 19.46
C LEU A 257 -5.09 -2.18 19.08
N GLY A 258 -5.30 -1.02 19.68
CA GLY A 258 -4.44 0.15 19.54
C GLY A 258 -3.03 -0.12 20.09
N GLY A 259 -2.93 -0.77 21.25
CA GLY A 259 -1.66 -1.21 21.84
C GLY A 259 -0.92 -2.19 20.94
N ALA A 260 -1.61 -3.19 20.40
CA ALA A 260 -1.02 -4.14 19.45
C ALA A 260 -0.53 -3.46 18.16
N THR A 261 -1.31 -2.50 17.63
CA THR A 261 -0.92 -1.72 16.45
C THR A 261 0.30 -0.84 16.73
N ALA A 262 0.32 -0.16 17.88
CA ALA A 262 1.47 0.65 18.30
C ALA A 262 2.72 -0.21 18.51
N PHE A 263 2.59 -1.38 19.13
CA PHE A 263 3.68 -2.32 19.30
C PHE A 263 4.22 -2.78 17.94
N ALA A 264 3.36 -3.17 16.99
CA ALA A 264 3.78 -3.55 15.64
C ALA A 264 4.50 -2.41 14.92
N ALA A 265 4.04 -1.16 15.09
CA ALA A 265 4.70 0.02 14.54
C ALA A 265 6.10 0.22 15.15
N ILE A 266 6.24 0.10 16.47
CA ILE A 266 7.53 0.21 17.15
C ILE A 266 8.49 -0.88 16.67
N VAL A 267 8.05 -2.13 16.60
CA VAL A 267 8.87 -3.25 16.10
C VAL A 267 9.32 -2.98 14.67
N LEU A 268 8.41 -2.55 13.78
CA LEU A 268 8.75 -2.23 12.40
C LEU A 268 9.78 -1.10 12.30
N ILE A 269 9.62 -0.04 13.09
CA ILE A 269 10.59 1.07 13.14
C ILE A 269 11.95 0.57 13.63
N LEU A 270 11.99 -0.25 14.68
CA LEU A 270 13.23 -0.81 15.19
C LEU A 270 13.92 -1.71 14.15
N LEU A 271 13.17 -2.53 13.41
CA LEU A 271 13.70 -3.36 12.33
C LEU A 271 14.30 -2.50 11.20
N LEU A 272 13.65 -1.39 10.85
CA LEU A 272 14.15 -0.45 9.83
C LEU A 272 15.40 0.31 10.29
N LEU A 273 15.45 0.74 11.56
CA LEU A 273 16.60 1.47 12.12
C LEU A 273 17.83 0.57 12.33
N ASN A 274 17.63 -0.71 12.68
CA ASN A 274 18.70 -1.68 12.89
C ASN A 274 19.09 -2.44 11.61
N ARG A 275 18.64 -1.99 10.46
CA ARG A 275 18.94 -2.60 9.17
C ARG A 275 20.44 -2.47 8.85
N PRO A 276 21.15 -3.57 8.52
CA PRO A 276 22.56 -3.50 8.18
C PRO A 276 22.75 -2.71 6.87
N PRO A 277 23.76 -1.83 6.81
CA PRO A 277 24.03 -1.03 5.61
C PRO A 277 24.51 -1.86 4.42
N VAL A 278 25.14 -3.01 4.70
CA VAL A 278 25.61 -3.96 3.69
C VAL A 278 25.25 -5.37 4.11
N ASP A 279 24.82 -6.17 3.15
CA ASP A 279 24.64 -7.62 3.34
C ASP A 279 25.57 -8.40 2.40
N PHE A 280 26.17 -9.43 2.93
CA PHE A 280 27.12 -10.28 2.23
C PHE A 280 26.69 -11.75 2.30
N PHE A 281 26.49 -12.35 1.14
CA PHE A 281 26.12 -13.76 0.98
C PHE A 281 27.15 -14.49 0.15
N ILE A 282 27.44 -15.73 0.53
CA ILE A 282 28.36 -16.61 -0.16
C ILE A 282 27.71 -17.96 -0.33
N ILE A 283 27.79 -18.49 -1.52
CA ILE A 283 27.32 -19.83 -1.86
C ILE A 283 28.46 -20.54 -2.58
N ARG A 284 28.74 -21.77 -2.17
CA ARG A 284 29.69 -22.61 -2.88
C ARG A 284 29.10 -23.11 -4.18
N ASP A 285 29.85 -23.00 -5.26
CA ASP A 285 29.50 -23.59 -6.56
C ASP A 285 29.88 -25.07 -6.60
N ASN A 286 28.98 -25.91 -7.10
CA ASN A 286 29.24 -27.36 -7.29
C ASN A 286 30.04 -27.65 -8.56
N ALA A 287 31.02 -26.81 -8.88
CA ALA A 287 31.89 -27.02 -10.01
C ALA A 287 32.94 -28.14 -9.71
N LEU A 288 33.11 -29.06 -10.63
CA LEU A 288 34.18 -30.07 -10.54
C LEU A 288 35.53 -29.39 -10.84
N LEU A 289 36.28 -29.10 -9.78
CA LEU A 289 37.57 -28.45 -9.83
C LEU A 289 38.66 -29.40 -9.29
N PRO A 290 39.93 -29.19 -9.64
CA PRO A 290 41.06 -29.94 -9.06
C PRO A 290 41.08 -29.87 -7.55
N SER A 291 41.58 -30.91 -6.89
CA SER A 291 41.68 -30.97 -5.42
C SER A 291 42.36 -29.74 -4.82
N GLY A 292 41.73 -29.17 -3.77
CA GLY A 292 42.20 -27.96 -3.09
C GLY A 292 41.83 -26.65 -3.76
N LEU A 293 41.05 -26.65 -4.85
CA LEU A 293 40.50 -25.47 -5.51
C LEU A 293 38.98 -25.50 -5.45
N ASN A 294 38.36 -24.48 -4.88
CA ASN A 294 36.92 -24.36 -4.82
C ASN A 294 36.47 -23.02 -5.37
N ARG A 295 35.29 -23.01 -6.01
CA ARG A 295 34.66 -21.78 -6.49
C ARG A 295 33.51 -21.40 -5.59
N TYR A 296 33.44 -20.11 -5.27
CA TYR A 296 32.36 -19.51 -4.50
C TYR A 296 31.76 -18.36 -5.28
N SER A 297 30.43 -18.32 -5.34
CA SER A 297 29.68 -17.19 -5.83
C SER A 297 29.27 -16.32 -4.64
N TYR A 298 29.48 -15.04 -4.74
CA TYR A 298 29.09 -14.07 -3.71
C TYR A 298 28.07 -13.08 -4.26
N THR A 299 27.23 -12.60 -3.38
CA THR A 299 26.30 -11.50 -3.63
C THR A 299 26.42 -10.51 -2.49
N ILE A 300 26.73 -9.26 -2.82
CA ILE A 300 26.84 -8.19 -1.86
C ILE A 300 25.79 -7.13 -2.20
N TYR A 301 25.02 -6.74 -1.21
CA TYR A 301 23.99 -5.73 -1.35
C TYR A 301 24.38 -4.47 -0.59
N ASN A 302 24.38 -3.36 -1.28
CA ASN A 302 24.48 -2.05 -0.66
C ASN A 302 23.06 -1.54 -0.36
N ASN A 303 22.66 -1.54 0.92
CA ASN A 303 21.38 -1.06 1.38
C ASN A 303 21.37 0.46 1.62
N GLY A 304 22.57 1.10 1.52
CA GLY A 304 22.77 2.51 1.74
C GLY A 304 22.69 3.35 0.47
N GLY A 305 22.51 4.67 0.66
CA GLY A 305 22.48 5.67 -0.42
C GLY A 305 23.84 6.22 -0.82
N GLN A 306 24.95 5.61 -0.37
CA GLN A 306 26.31 6.02 -0.70
C GLN A 306 27.03 4.93 -1.47
N GLU A 307 27.91 5.32 -2.37
CA GLU A 307 28.83 4.41 -3.04
C GLU A 307 29.85 3.88 -2.02
N LEU A 308 30.12 2.57 -2.08
CA LEU A 308 31.05 1.90 -1.18
C LEU A 308 32.10 1.15 -1.99
N THR A 309 33.37 1.24 -1.58
CA THR A 309 34.41 0.36 -2.06
C THR A 309 34.80 -0.59 -0.92
N LEU A 310 34.64 -1.89 -1.18
CA LEU A 310 34.89 -2.94 -0.22
C LEU A 310 36.02 -3.86 -0.72
N GLU A 311 36.85 -4.31 0.18
CA GLU A 311 37.90 -5.30 -0.11
C GLU A 311 37.48 -6.66 0.42
N LEU A 312 37.60 -7.69 -0.44
CA LEU A 312 37.36 -9.07 -0.08
C LEU A 312 38.67 -9.71 0.36
N SER A 313 38.70 -10.25 1.55
CA SER A 313 39.87 -10.89 2.17
C SER A 313 39.46 -12.17 2.90
N SER A 314 40.45 -12.99 3.25
CA SER A 314 40.26 -14.13 4.13
C SER A 314 41.35 -14.11 5.22
N PRO A 315 40.99 -14.31 6.49
CA PRO A 315 41.97 -14.48 7.58
C PRO A 315 42.63 -15.86 7.52
N ASP A 316 42.04 -16.82 6.77
CA ASP A 316 42.57 -18.17 6.64
C ASP A 316 43.80 -18.21 5.72
N ASN A 317 44.64 -19.24 5.86
CA ASN A 317 45.82 -19.42 5.02
C ASN A 317 45.45 -19.97 3.60
N VAL A 318 44.65 -19.17 2.89
CA VAL A 318 44.15 -19.48 1.57
C VAL A 318 44.59 -18.42 0.55
N MET A 319 44.68 -18.80 -0.70
CA MET A 319 44.90 -17.87 -1.80
C MET A 319 43.56 -17.61 -2.47
N LEU A 320 43.12 -16.34 -2.42
CA LEU A 320 41.97 -15.87 -3.17
C LEU A 320 42.41 -15.50 -4.59
N LEU A 321 41.71 -16.03 -5.61
CA LEU A 321 41.98 -15.74 -7.01
C LEU A 321 40.76 -15.07 -7.62
N GLY A 322 40.90 -13.82 -8.00
CA GLY A 322 39.81 -13.01 -8.57
C GLY A 322 39.94 -11.54 -8.17
N GLU A 323 38.88 -10.80 -8.37
CA GLU A 323 38.80 -9.37 -8.04
C GLU A 323 38.59 -9.20 -6.54
N HIS A 324 39.47 -8.45 -5.87
CA HIS A 324 39.44 -8.25 -4.42
C HIS A 324 38.81 -6.90 -4.04
N SER A 325 38.86 -5.91 -4.94
CA SER A 325 38.28 -4.59 -4.71
C SER A 325 36.93 -4.52 -5.44
N LEU A 326 35.87 -4.31 -4.67
CA LEU A 326 34.50 -4.33 -5.14
C LEU A 326 33.87 -2.96 -4.98
N ARG A 327 33.47 -2.33 -6.07
CA ARG A 327 32.76 -1.07 -6.08
C ARG A 327 31.26 -1.34 -6.09
N LEU A 328 30.56 -0.81 -5.10
CA LEU A 328 29.13 -0.99 -4.91
C LEU A 328 28.42 0.36 -5.09
N GLU A 329 27.60 0.46 -6.12
CA GLU A 329 26.76 1.62 -6.32
C GLU A 329 25.69 1.72 -5.21
N PRO A 330 25.12 2.91 -4.97
CA PRO A 330 24.01 3.08 -4.05
C PRO A 330 22.83 2.17 -4.40
N PHE A 331 22.24 1.54 -3.40
CA PHE A 331 21.06 0.68 -3.56
C PHE A 331 21.22 -0.40 -4.65
N SER A 332 22.40 -0.94 -4.81
CA SER A 332 22.73 -1.95 -5.81
C SER A 332 23.09 -3.29 -5.20
N ALA A 333 23.04 -4.32 -6.03
CA ALA A 333 23.58 -5.64 -5.72
C ALA A 333 24.68 -5.96 -6.71
N THR A 334 25.83 -6.40 -6.20
CA THR A 334 26.95 -6.86 -7.01
C THR A 334 27.13 -8.36 -6.80
N ASN A 335 27.11 -9.11 -7.91
CA ASN A 335 27.36 -10.54 -7.93
C ASN A 335 28.75 -10.80 -8.51
N GLY A 336 29.46 -11.74 -7.90
CA GLY A 336 30.77 -12.15 -8.41
C GLY A 336 31.12 -13.56 -8.02
N GLY A 337 32.23 -14.03 -8.56
CA GLY A 337 32.78 -15.34 -8.25
C GLY A 337 34.24 -15.22 -7.82
N ILE A 338 34.61 -16.01 -6.83
CA ILE A 338 36.00 -16.09 -6.37
C ILE A 338 36.44 -17.55 -6.33
N LEU A 339 37.68 -17.80 -6.80
CA LEU A 339 38.32 -19.08 -6.65
C LEU A 339 39.21 -19.06 -5.42
N VAL A 340 39.07 -20.05 -4.57
CA VAL A 340 39.82 -20.19 -3.32
C VAL A 340 40.68 -21.45 -3.39
N LYS A 341 41.99 -21.25 -3.24
CA LYS A 341 42.97 -22.34 -3.19
C LYS A 341 43.49 -22.49 -1.78
N SER A 342 43.24 -23.64 -1.15
CA SER A 342 43.83 -23.98 0.15
C SER A 342 45.17 -24.70 0.01
N LYS A 343 46.09 -24.46 0.95
CA LYS A 343 47.35 -25.18 1.08
C LYS A 343 47.29 -26.35 2.07
N GLY A 344 46.14 -26.58 2.72
CA GLY A 344 45.93 -27.60 3.73
C GLY A 344 44.48 -28.11 3.78
N LYS A 345 44.20 -29.12 4.60
CA LYS A 345 42.82 -29.56 4.90
C LYS A 345 42.13 -28.47 5.75
N MET A 346 40.97 -28.04 5.32
CA MET A 346 40.16 -27.03 5.97
C MET A 346 38.71 -27.47 5.87
N GLU A 347 37.94 -27.31 6.93
CA GLU A 347 36.51 -27.65 6.95
C GLU A 347 35.61 -26.40 6.73
N LEU A 348 36.08 -25.25 7.19
CA LEU A 348 35.38 -23.98 7.09
C LEU A 348 36.28 -22.91 6.48
N LEU A 349 35.74 -22.12 5.59
CA LEU A 349 36.35 -20.93 4.99
C LEU A 349 35.71 -19.68 5.54
N HIS A 350 36.50 -18.76 6.06
CA HIS A 350 36.06 -17.43 6.48
C HIS A 350 36.38 -16.42 5.39
N LEU A 351 35.37 -15.79 4.85
CA LEU A 351 35.51 -14.67 3.92
C LEU A 351 35.03 -13.39 4.60
N LYS A 352 35.85 -12.37 4.50
CA LYS A 352 35.61 -11.05 5.10
C LYS A 352 35.58 -9.99 4.04
N ILE A 353 34.57 -9.15 4.09
CA ILE A 353 34.55 -7.88 3.36
C ILE A 353 34.80 -6.73 4.32
N SER A 354 35.63 -5.78 3.93
CA SER A 354 35.96 -4.61 4.73
C SER A 354 36.14 -3.36 3.86
N GLY A 355 35.74 -2.21 4.38
CA GLY A 355 35.84 -0.91 3.71
C GLY A 355 34.72 0.03 4.16
N GLY A 356 34.96 1.34 4.04
CA GLY A 356 33.95 2.34 4.40
C GLY A 356 33.45 2.29 5.85
N GLY A 357 34.27 1.80 6.80
CA GLY A 357 33.86 1.60 8.19
C GLY A 357 33.04 0.32 8.44
N ILE A 358 32.82 -0.50 7.42
CA ILE A 358 32.07 -1.75 7.48
C ILE A 358 33.02 -2.94 7.50
N SER A 359 32.74 -3.95 8.32
CA SER A 359 33.50 -5.20 8.38
C SER A 359 32.53 -6.34 8.65
N ILE A 360 32.35 -7.22 7.67
CA ILE A 360 31.43 -8.38 7.74
C ILE A 360 32.20 -9.63 7.41
N SER A 361 32.11 -10.66 8.25
CA SER A 361 32.67 -11.96 8.01
C SER A 361 31.55 -12.99 7.81
N ARG A 362 31.76 -13.93 6.90
CA ARG A 362 30.87 -15.06 6.64
C ARG A 362 31.66 -16.35 6.55
N GLU A 363 31.07 -17.40 7.10
CA GLU A 363 31.62 -18.74 7.09
C GLU A 363 30.92 -19.59 6.03
N THR A 364 31.67 -20.42 5.34
CA THR A 364 31.15 -21.36 4.35
C THR A 364 31.97 -22.65 4.37
N GLY A 365 31.36 -23.79 4.03
CA GLY A 365 32.06 -25.06 3.99
C GLY A 365 33.18 -25.10 2.96
N PHE A 366 34.33 -25.67 3.33
CA PHE A 366 35.44 -25.96 2.44
C PHE A 366 35.73 -27.44 2.51
N PRO A 367 35.38 -28.25 1.50
CA PRO A 367 35.56 -29.71 1.49
C PRO A 367 36.99 -30.13 1.19
#